data_9561f3d6f7a57d81a09e7794107396c0
#
_entry.id   9561f3d6f7a57d81a09e7794107396c0
#
_cell.length_a   1.000
_cell.length_b   1.000
_cell.length_c   1.000
_cell.angle_alpha   90.00
_cell.angle_beta   90.00
_cell.angle_gamma   90.00
#
_symmetry.space_group_name_H-M   'P 1'
#
loop_
_entity.id
_entity.type
_entity.pdbx_description
1 polymer ?
#
loop_
_entity_poly.entity_id
_entity_poly.type
_entity_poly.pdbx_seq_one_letter_code
_entity_poly.pdbx_strand_id
1 'polypeptide(L)'
;MKNIFYFIFFTIGSWAFSQEIPKTTLKDLDESTVSLNQLIENDNITILNFWATWCVPCINELDAIADIYDEWKDETKVNLIAIATDDSRTKKRIRPLVNGKGWEYIVLYDDNQDLKRALNITTLPHTLVLKNNKIIHRRTGYIPGAEDDLFEFIKENSN
;
A
#
# COMPACT_ATOMS: atom_id res chain seq x y z
N MET A 1 46.24 -43.25 -12.13
CA MET A 1 44.89 -42.97 -12.67
C MET A 1 44.25 -41.94 -11.78
N LYS A 2 44.16 -40.67 -12.24
CA LYS A 2 43.72 -39.53 -11.45
C LYS A 2 42.27 -39.23 -11.84
N ASN A 3 41.30 -39.55 -10.97
CA ASN A 3 39.91 -39.24 -11.18
C ASN A 3 39.66 -37.76 -10.83
N ILE A 4 39.40 -36.94 -11.83
CA ILE A 4 38.98 -35.54 -11.66
C ILE A 4 37.45 -35.53 -11.53
N PHE A 5 36.96 -35.29 -10.34
CA PHE A 5 35.55 -35.05 -10.07
C PHE A 5 35.23 -33.60 -10.43
N TYR A 6 34.52 -33.38 -11.55
CA TYR A 6 33.96 -32.09 -11.88
C TYR A 6 32.73 -31.81 -11.01
N PHE A 7 32.87 -30.92 -10.04
CA PHE A 7 31.72 -30.34 -9.30
C PHE A 7 31.04 -29.31 -10.21
N ILE A 8 29.90 -29.68 -10.81
CA ILE A 8 29.03 -28.74 -11.51
C ILE A 8 28.28 -27.93 -10.46
N PHE A 9 28.72 -26.69 -10.25
CA PHE A 9 28.02 -25.72 -9.39
C PHE A 9 26.78 -25.21 -10.13
N PHE A 10 25.61 -25.76 -9.81
CA PHE A 10 24.34 -25.33 -10.36
C PHE A 10 23.93 -24.04 -9.64
N THR A 11 24.21 -22.88 -10.23
CA THR A 11 23.76 -21.58 -9.72
C THR A 11 22.25 -21.46 -9.98
N ILE A 12 21.43 -21.73 -8.97
CA ILE A 12 20.00 -21.44 -8.99
C ILE A 12 19.86 -19.93 -8.91
N GLY A 13 19.68 -19.29 -10.05
CA GLY A 13 19.35 -17.87 -10.13
C GLY A 13 17.99 -17.64 -9.45
N SER A 14 17.98 -16.99 -8.29
CA SER A 14 16.75 -16.56 -7.62
C SER A 14 16.11 -15.48 -8.49
N TRP A 15 15.10 -15.83 -9.26
CA TRP A 15 14.26 -14.87 -9.96
C TRP A 15 13.37 -14.19 -8.91
N ALA A 16 13.71 -12.97 -8.56
CA ALA A 16 12.87 -12.14 -7.71
C ALA A 16 11.61 -11.75 -8.52
N PHE A 17 10.52 -12.49 -8.34
CA PHE A 17 9.22 -12.10 -8.86
C PHE A 17 8.72 -10.90 -8.05
N SER A 18 8.80 -9.69 -8.62
CA SER A 18 8.09 -8.55 -8.07
C SER A 18 6.58 -8.82 -8.22
N GLN A 19 5.85 -8.82 -7.11
CA GLN A 19 4.41 -9.04 -7.11
C GLN A 19 3.71 -7.81 -7.70
N GLU A 20 2.86 -8.04 -8.70
CA GLU A 20 1.99 -7.01 -9.27
C GLU A 20 0.65 -6.97 -8.53
N ILE A 21 0.00 -5.80 -8.56
CA ILE A 21 -1.35 -5.66 -8.01
C ILE A 21 -2.35 -6.36 -8.93
N PRO A 22 -3.18 -7.25 -8.41
CA PRO A 22 -4.20 -7.92 -9.22
C PRO A 22 -5.22 -6.91 -9.76
N LYS A 23 -5.78 -7.19 -10.94
CA LYS A 23 -6.88 -6.38 -11.47
C LYS A 23 -8.08 -6.49 -10.54
N THR A 24 -8.49 -5.36 -9.96
CA THR A 24 -9.57 -5.34 -8.97
C THR A 24 -10.34 -4.03 -9.01
N THR A 25 -11.57 -4.11 -8.54
CA THR A 25 -12.42 -2.96 -8.30
C THR A 25 -12.72 -2.86 -6.82
N LEU A 26 -12.70 -1.65 -6.30
CA LEU A 26 -13.02 -1.30 -4.92
C LEU A 26 -14.22 -0.35 -4.89
N LYS A 27 -14.72 -0.02 -3.71
CA LYS A 27 -15.75 0.99 -3.52
C LYS A 27 -15.13 2.28 -3.02
N ASP A 28 -15.61 3.43 -3.50
CA ASP A 28 -15.32 4.71 -2.90
C ASP A 28 -16.29 5.05 -1.74
N LEU A 29 -16.15 6.22 -1.16
CA LEU A 29 -17.02 6.67 -0.06
C LEU A 29 -18.48 6.88 -0.51
N ASP A 30 -18.75 7.03 -1.79
CA ASP A 30 -20.10 7.18 -2.38
C ASP A 30 -20.68 5.84 -2.86
N GLU A 31 -20.09 4.72 -2.48
CA GLU A 31 -20.47 3.35 -2.89
C GLU A 31 -20.27 3.10 -4.40
N SER A 32 -19.62 4.02 -5.13
CA SER A 32 -19.32 3.86 -6.54
C SER A 32 -18.18 2.85 -6.73
N THR A 33 -18.22 2.11 -7.84
CA THR A 33 -17.18 1.14 -8.15
C THR A 33 -16.01 1.83 -8.87
N VAL A 34 -14.81 1.69 -8.32
CA VAL A 34 -13.57 2.28 -8.82
C VAL A 34 -12.58 1.20 -9.19
N SER A 35 -11.99 1.28 -10.38
CA SER A 35 -10.90 0.39 -10.79
C SER A 35 -9.61 0.84 -10.12
N LEU A 36 -9.05 0.03 -9.22
CA LEU A 36 -7.79 0.33 -8.56
C LEU A 36 -6.65 0.46 -9.59
N ASN A 37 -6.64 -0.40 -10.61
CA ASN A 37 -5.58 -0.39 -11.63
C ASN A 37 -5.52 0.93 -12.40
N GLN A 38 -6.67 1.57 -12.70
CA GLN A 38 -6.70 2.88 -13.36
C GLN A 38 -6.08 3.99 -12.49
N LEU A 39 -6.15 3.87 -11.18
CA LEU A 39 -5.54 4.84 -10.26
C LEU A 39 -4.03 4.68 -10.12
N ILE A 40 -3.51 3.47 -10.36
CA ILE A 40 -2.08 3.14 -10.20
C ILE A 40 -1.34 2.98 -11.54
N GLU A 41 -2.04 3.06 -12.69
CA GLU A 41 -1.46 3.01 -14.03
C GLU A 41 -0.84 4.36 -14.41
N ASN A 42 0.22 4.75 -13.72
CA ASN A 42 1.02 5.93 -14.02
C ASN A 42 2.47 5.71 -13.57
N ASP A 43 3.38 6.55 -14.04
CA ASP A 43 4.80 6.47 -13.69
C ASP A 43 5.10 6.96 -12.26
N ASN A 44 4.11 7.55 -11.59
CA ASN A 44 4.28 8.07 -10.24
C ASN A 44 4.27 6.95 -9.20
N ILE A 45 4.92 7.21 -8.08
CA ILE A 45 4.81 6.35 -6.90
C ILE A 45 3.37 6.37 -6.38
N THR A 46 2.83 5.20 -6.09
CA THR A 46 1.53 5.06 -5.41
C THR A 46 1.69 4.29 -4.12
N ILE A 47 1.15 4.82 -3.04
CA ILE A 47 1.08 4.14 -1.74
C ILE A 47 -0.31 3.52 -1.61
N LEU A 48 -0.37 2.23 -1.31
CA LEU A 48 -1.58 1.56 -0.84
C LEU A 48 -1.42 1.32 0.66
N ASN A 49 -2.22 2.01 1.48
CA ASN A 49 -2.24 1.79 2.92
C ASN A 49 -3.51 1.04 3.31
N PHE A 50 -3.35 -0.18 3.83
CA PHE A 50 -4.46 -1.00 4.31
C PHE A 50 -4.71 -0.73 5.79
N TRP A 51 -5.95 -0.34 6.10
CA TRP A 51 -6.36 0.09 7.43
C TRP A 51 -7.77 -0.37 7.79
N ALA A 52 -8.22 -0.07 9.00
CA ALA A 52 -9.61 -0.25 9.43
C ALA A 52 -9.99 0.77 10.51
N THR A 53 -11.29 1.08 10.63
CA THR A 53 -11.79 2.08 11.59
C THR A 53 -11.56 1.71 13.06
N TRP A 54 -11.32 0.45 13.37
CA TRP A 54 -11.00 -0.05 14.70
C TRP A 54 -9.50 -0.21 14.96
N CYS A 55 -8.66 0.08 13.97
CA CYS A 55 -7.21 -0.07 14.03
C CYS A 55 -6.55 1.26 14.45
N VAL A 56 -6.32 1.44 15.75
CA VAL A 56 -5.72 2.67 16.28
C VAL A 56 -4.36 3.00 15.66
N PRO A 57 -3.38 2.07 15.54
CA PRO A 57 -2.10 2.41 14.91
C PRO A 57 -2.24 2.78 13.43
N CYS A 58 -3.27 2.26 12.71
CA CYS A 58 -3.55 2.65 11.34
C CYS A 58 -3.99 4.11 11.26
N ILE A 59 -4.89 4.52 12.15
CA ILE A 59 -5.38 5.90 12.22
C ILE A 59 -4.24 6.85 12.54
N ASN A 60 -3.37 6.48 13.48
CA ASN A 60 -2.20 7.29 13.84
C ASN A 60 -1.23 7.44 12.65
N GLU A 61 -0.99 6.38 11.87
CA GLU A 61 -0.16 6.45 10.66
C GLU A 61 -0.78 7.39 9.62
N LEU A 62 -2.07 7.23 9.34
CA LEU A 62 -2.77 8.04 8.35
C LEU A 62 -2.89 9.51 8.80
N ASP A 63 -3.08 9.79 10.09
CA ASP A 63 -3.06 11.15 10.63
C ASP A 63 -1.66 11.79 10.45
N ALA A 64 -0.59 11.08 10.83
CA ALA A 64 0.77 11.59 10.69
C ALA A 64 1.14 11.87 9.23
N ILE A 65 0.73 10.99 8.31
CA ILE A 65 0.92 11.23 6.88
C ILE A 65 0.08 12.44 6.40
N ALA A 66 -1.17 12.57 6.86
CA ALA A 66 -2.05 13.68 6.45
C ALA A 66 -1.44 15.05 6.78
N ASP A 67 -0.75 15.17 7.91
CA ASP A 67 -0.11 16.42 8.35
C ASP A 67 1.00 16.90 7.41
N ILE A 68 1.62 15.98 6.63
CA ILE A 68 2.77 16.26 5.75
C ILE A 68 2.51 15.84 4.29
N TYR A 69 1.30 15.40 3.96
CA TYR A 69 1.00 14.83 2.63
C TYR A 69 1.13 15.84 1.49
N ASP A 70 0.85 17.11 1.74
CA ASP A 70 1.02 18.16 0.73
C ASP A 70 2.49 18.33 0.33
N GLU A 71 3.41 18.29 1.31
CA GLU A 71 4.84 18.30 1.06
C GLU A 71 5.26 17.09 0.21
N TRP A 72 4.77 15.89 0.56
CA TRP A 72 5.04 14.68 -0.21
C TRP A 72 4.59 14.79 -1.67
N LYS A 73 3.36 15.33 -1.90
CA LYS A 73 2.83 15.54 -3.26
C LYS A 73 3.65 16.54 -4.06
N ASP A 74 4.06 17.62 -3.43
CA ASP A 74 4.81 18.68 -4.10
C ASP A 74 6.20 18.20 -4.54
N GLU A 75 6.89 17.45 -3.68
CA GLU A 75 8.23 16.96 -3.95
C GLU A 75 8.27 15.75 -4.87
N THR A 76 7.33 14.82 -4.76
CA THR A 76 7.45 13.49 -5.37
C THR A 76 6.32 13.10 -6.31
N LYS A 77 5.24 13.88 -6.36
CA LYS A 77 3.99 13.55 -7.09
C LYS A 77 3.36 12.21 -6.64
N VAL A 78 3.65 11.78 -5.41
CA VAL A 78 3.11 10.53 -4.86
C VAL A 78 1.60 10.58 -4.72
N ASN A 79 0.94 9.45 -4.96
CA ASN A 79 -0.47 9.24 -4.67
C ASN A 79 -0.62 8.30 -3.47
N LEU A 80 -1.46 8.68 -2.50
CA LEU A 80 -1.86 7.82 -1.40
C LEU A 80 -3.30 7.34 -1.60
N ILE A 81 -3.50 6.04 -1.55
CA ILE A 81 -4.81 5.38 -1.57
C ILE A 81 -4.93 4.59 -0.27
N ALA A 82 -5.78 5.06 0.64
CA ALA A 82 -6.09 4.39 1.88
C ALA A 82 -7.22 3.38 1.65
N ILE A 83 -6.92 2.09 1.81
CA ILE A 83 -7.85 0.98 1.55
C ILE A 83 -8.37 0.45 2.88
N ALA A 84 -9.62 0.80 3.21
CA ALA A 84 -10.29 0.29 4.40
C ALA A 84 -10.68 -1.18 4.21
N THR A 85 -10.43 -1.99 5.25
CA THR A 85 -10.74 -3.42 5.26
C THR A 85 -11.80 -3.78 6.29
N ASP A 86 -12.64 -2.80 6.63
CA ASP A 86 -13.78 -2.96 7.54
C ASP A 86 -14.77 -3.97 6.98
N ASP A 87 -15.35 -4.77 7.87
CA ASP A 87 -16.43 -5.69 7.51
C ASP A 87 -17.81 -5.01 7.54
N SER A 88 -18.86 -5.76 7.23
CA SER A 88 -20.24 -5.26 7.19
C SER A 88 -20.71 -4.59 8.51
N ARG A 89 -20.10 -4.91 9.65
CA ARG A 89 -20.45 -4.35 10.96
C ARG A 89 -19.83 -2.98 11.19
N THR A 90 -18.64 -2.73 10.64
CA THR A 90 -17.85 -1.52 10.90
C THR A 90 -17.76 -0.58 9.70
N LYS A 91 -18.03 -1.03 8.48
CA LYS A 91 -17.90 -0.22 7.26
C LYS A 91 -18.66 1.13 7.33
N LYS A 92 -19.79 1.20 8.03
CA LYS A 92 -20.56 2.44 8.21
C LYS A 92 -19.79 3.53 8.96
N ARG A 93 -18.69 3.19 9.64
CA ARG A 93 -17.83 4.12 10.38
C ARG A 93 -16.80 4.79 9.48
N ILE A 94 -16.52 4.26 8.28
CA ILE A 94 -15.45 4.76 7.39
C ILE A 94 -15.71 6.23 7.03
N ARG A 95 -16.83 6.52 6.36
CA ARG A 95 -17.14 7.90 5.92
C ARG A 95 -17.15 8.92 7.06
N PRO A 96 -17.86 8.70 8.20
CA PRO A 96 -17.84 9.65 9.31
C PRO A 96 -16.42 9.88 9.87
N LEU A 97 -15.60 8.83 9.95
CA LEU A 97 -14.23 8.95 10.44
C LEU A 97 -13.38 9.76 9.46
N VAL A 98 -13.38 9.43 8.18
CA VAL A 98 -12.62 10.14 7.14
C VAL A 98 -12.99 11.62 7.12
N ASN A 99 -14.29 11.95 7.13
CA ASN A 99 -14.76 13.33 7.17
C ASN A 99 -14.33 14.06 8.45
N GLY A 100 -14.38 13.38 9.59
CA GLY A 100 -13.95 13.94 10.88
C GLY A 100 -12.45 14.18 10.98
N LYS A 101 -11.65 13.42 10.25
CA LYS A 101 -10.19 13.57 10.18
C LYS A 101 -9.73 14.61 9.14
N GLY A 102 -10.58 14.92 8.16
CA GLY A 102 -10.21 15.83 7.07
C GLY A 102 -9.14 15.30 6.14
N TRP A 103 -9.04 13.97 6.00
CA TRP A 103 -8.05 13.37 5.10
C TRP A 103 -8.36 13.69 3.64
N GLU A 104 -7.36 14.19 2.89
CA GLU A 104 -7.50 14.64 1.50
C GLU A 104 -7.06 13.61 0.45
N TYR A 105 -6.50 12.49 0.88
CA TYR A 105 -6.12 11.40 -0.02
C TYR A 105 -7.31 10.51 -0.39
N ILE A 106 -7.14 9.69 -1.43
CA ILE A 106 -8.17 8.78 -1.91
C ILE A 106 -8.44 7.71 -0.85
N VAL A 107 -9.72 7.56 -0.47
CA VAL A 107 -10.14 6.47 0.43
C VAL A 107 -11.07 5.53 -0.33
N LEU A 108 -10.66 4.27 -0.39
CA LEU A 108 -11.45 3.17 -0.95
C LEU A 108 -11.67 2.12 0.12
N TYR A 109 -12.63 1.21 -0.11
CA TYR A 109 -12.76 0.06 0.76
C TYR A 109 -12.92 -1.25 -0.02
N ASP A 110 -12.30 -2.28 0.54
CA ASP A 110 -12.27 -3.65 0.07
C ASP A 110 -13.38 -4.42 0.78
N ASP A 111 -14.61 -4.28 0.27
CA ASP A 111 -15.88 -4.69 0.92
C ASP A 111 -15.86 -6.16 1.41
N ASN A 112 -15.26 -7.05 0.62
CA ASN A 112 -15.12 -8.47 0.94
C ASN A 112 -13.72 -8.87 1.38
N GLN A 113 -12.79 -7.93 1.54
CA GLN A 113 -11.38 -8.16 1.80
C GLN A 113 -10.69 -9.06 0.74
N ASP A 114 -11.17 -9.00 -0.52
CA ASP A 114 -10.64 -9.81 -1.61
C ASP A 114 -9.22 -9.38 -1.99
N LEU A 115 -8.98 -8.07 -2.11
CA LEU A 115 -7.65 -7.54 -2.40
C LEU A 115 -6.68 -7.82 -1.25
N LYS A 116 -7.11 -7.59 -0.02
CA LYS A 116 -6.32 -7.91 1.18
C LYS A 116 -5.87 -9.38 1.17
N ARG A 117 -6.79 -10.32 0.87
CA ARG A 117 -6.45 -11.75 0.78
C ARG A 117 -5.52 -12.05 -0.40
N ALA A 118 -5.79 -11.49 -1.58
CA ALA A 118 -4.96 -11.71 -2.77
C ALA A 118 -3.49 -11.25 -2.58
N LEU A 119 -3.28 -10.21 -1.76
CA LEU A 119 -1.96 -9.68 -1.41
C LEU A 119 -1.34 -10.32 -0.16
N ASN A 120 -2.00 -11.34 0.42
CA ASN A 120 -1.57 -12.04 1.64
C ASN A 120 -1.36 -11.09 2.84
N ILE A 121 -2.20 -10.06 2.96
CA ILE A 121 -2.14 -9.10 4.07
C ILE A 121 -2.90 -9.66 5.27
N THR A 122 -2.19 -9.95 6.35
CA THR A 122 -2.74 -10.54 7.58
C THR A 122 -2.80 -9.55 8.74
N THR A 123 -1.94 -8.55 8.76
CA THR A 123 -1.77 -7.58 9.85
C THR A 123 -1.95 -6.16 9.33
N LEU A 124 -2.55 -5.29 10.15
CA LEU A 124 -2.75 -3.86 9.89
C LEU A 124 -1.99 -3.01 10.92
N PRO A 125 -1.57 -1.78 10.56
CA PRO A 125 -1.56 -1.25 9.20
C PRO A 125 -0.60 -2.03 8.30
N HIS A 126 -0.89 -2.00 7.00
CA HIS A 126 -0.01 -2.60 6.01
C HIS A 126 0.16 -1.65 4.84
N THR A 127 1.37 -1.22 4.60
CA THR A 127 1.70 -0.21 3.59
C THR A 127 2.50 -0.85 2.46
N LEU A 128 2.03 -0.65 1.22
CA LEU A 128 2.72 -1.04 0.00
C LEU A 128 3.10 0.21 -0.77
N VAL A 129 4.33 0.28 -1.28
CA VAL A 129 4.75 1.30 -2.24
C VAL A 129 4.87 0.67 -3.61
N LEU A 130 4.22 1.29 -4.58
CA LEU A 130 4.16 0.81 -5.95
C LEU A 130 4.88 1.76 -6.89
N LYS A 131 5.56 1.21 -7.89
CA LYS A 131 6.04 1.91 -9.09
C LYS A 131 5.71 1.04 -10.30
N ASN A 132 5.04 1.60 -11.31
CA ASN A 132 4.65 0.88 -12.52
C ASN A 132 3.88 -0.43 -12.22
N ASN A 133 2.88 -0.36 -11.34
CA ASN A 133 2.04 -1.49 -10.89
C ASN A 133 2.81 -2.61 -10.14
N LYS A 134 4.08 -2.41 -9.82
CA LYS A 134 4.91 -3.38 -9.08
C LYS A 134 5.14 -2.93 -7.65
N ILE A 135 5.06 -3.85 -6.73
CA ILE A 135 5.38 -3.60 -5.32
C ILE A 135 6.90 -3.48 -5.20
N ILE A 136 7.38 -2.28 -4.82
CA ILE A 136 8.81 -2.01 -4.61
C ILE A 136 9.17 -1.92 -3.12
N HIS A 137 8.17 -1.72 -2.23
CA HIS A 137 8.36 -1.74 -0.79
C HIS A 137 7.10 -2.24 -0.09
N ARG A 138 7.30 -2.89 1.08
CA ARG A 138 6.22 -3.41 1.93
C ARG A 138 6.58 -3.19 3.40
N ARG A 139 5.66 -2.57 4.15
CA ARG A 139 5.81 -2.37 5.60
C ARG A 139 4.56 -2.87 6.32
N THR A 140 4.77 -3.47 7.48
CA THR A 140 3.69 -3.94 8.37
C THR A 140 3.84 -3.31 9.74
N GLY A 141 2.74 -2.79 10.27
CA GLY A 141 2.75 -2.05 11.54
C GLY A 141 3.18 -0.60 11.37
N TYR A 142 2.97 0.18 12.43
CA TYR A 142 3.33 1.59 12.51
C TYR A 142 3.89 1.93 13.88
N ILE A 143 4.95 2.70 13.90
CA ILE A 143 5.48 3.40 15.07
C ILE A 143 5.67 4.88 14.68
N PRO A 144 5.42 5.84 15.59
CA PRO A 144 5.61 7.26 15.30
C PRO A 144 7.00 7.58 14.75
N GLY A 145 7.06 8.36 13.66
CA GLY A 145 8.29 8.68 12.92
C GLY A 145 8.57 7.75 11.73
N ALA A 146 7.85 6.62 11.60
CA ALA A 146 8.05 5.72 10.46
C ALA A 146 7.53 6.31 9.13
N GLU A 147 6.72 7.36 9.18
CA GLU A 147 6.31 8.16 8.02
C GLU A 147 7.50 8.87 7.38
N ASP A 148 8.47 9.34 8.16
CA ASP A 148 9.67 10.01 7.66
C ASP A 148 10.54 9.04 6.84
N ASP A 149 10.78 7.84 7.36
CA ASP A 149 11.51 6.78 6.64
C ASP A 149 10.79 6.41 5.33
N LEU A 150 9.45 6.38 5.35
CA LEU A 150 8.65 6.10 4.16
C LEU A 150 8.82 7.21 3.12
N PHE A 151 8.83 8.47 3.56
CA PHE A 151 9.01 9.62 2.67
C PHE A 151 10.39 9.61 2.01
N GLU A 152 11.46 9.38 2.78
CA GLU A 152 12.81 9.26 2.21
C GLU A 152 12.88 8.14 1.17
N PHE A 153 12.29 6.97 1.45
CA PHE A 153 12.21 5.89 0.46
C PHE A 153 11.49 6.32 -0.81
N ILE A 154 10.38 7.06 -0.69
CA ILE A 154 9.62 7.58 -1.84
C ILE A 154 10.45 8.55 -2.65
N LYS A 155 11.15 9.51 -2.01
CA LYS A 155 12.02 10.48 -2.69
C LYS A 155 13.12 9.80 -3.50
N GLU A 156 13.78 8.81 -2.93
CA GLU A 156 14.82 8.03 -3.61
C GLU A 156 14.33 7.29 -4.85
N ASN A 157 13.03 6.93 -4.90
CA ASN A 157 12.45 6.13 -5.97
C ASN A 157 11.56 6.93 -6.94
N SER A 158 11.33 8.23 -6.70
CA SER A 158 10.45 9.10 -7.51
C SER A 158 11.09 9.60 -8.80
N ASN A 159 12.39 9.46 -8.96
CA ASN A 159 13.17 9.92 -10.13
C ASN A 159 13.23 8.85 -11.23
#